data_2cd8f9de3783e1b24a00bea3a906196b
#
_entry.id   2cd8f9de3783e1b24a00bea3a906196b
#
_cell.length_a   1.000
_cell.length_b   1.000
_cell.length_c   1.000
_cell.angle_alpha   90.00
_cell.angle_beta   90.00
_cell.angle_gamma   90.00
#
_symmetry.space_group_name_H-M   'P 1'
#
loop_
_entity.id
_entity.type
_entity.pdbx_description
1 polymer ?
#
loop_
_entity_poly.entity_id
_entity_poly.type
_entity_poly.pdbx_seq_one_letter_code
_entity_poly.pdbx_strand_id
1 'polypeptide(L)'
;MNVIYKVNMVHETTATPRAIRREQASERILDAAERILGAEGLEALTMQRLASELNLTVGAAYRYFPSKEAIVAALQRRVLLALASDLAAELEHEIADPLERVARIARLYASLAARRPLHARLLSRMMGDPANLVDAESGAANTRVALEIGAIGVRELAAAREAGALGVGSDIERTLALFAALTGVAQTRKLERWNVPGLSADALADEVLRSLLVGWGADPERAVGAIARAKEKTDAPRKKREARSSERKQR
;
A
#
# COMPACT_ATOMS: atom_id res chain seq x y z
N MET A 1 -14.15 4.67 -18.64
CA MET A 1 -15.18 3.77 -18.06
C MET A 1 -14.50 2.90 -17.00
N ASN A 2 -14.88 3.06 -15.74
CA ASN A 2 -14.12 2.71 -14.54
C ASN A 2 -13.87 1.21 -14.36
N VAL A 3 -12.63 0.75 -14.55
CA VAL A 3 -12.20 -0.64 -14.28
C VAL A 3 -12.17 -0.95 -12.78
N ILE A 4 -11.99 0.06 -11.92
CA ILE A 4 -11.92 -0.10 -10.46
C ILE A 4 -13.26 -0.47 -9.82
N TYR A 5 -14.40 -0.07 -10.43
CA TYR A 5 -15.74 -0.46 -9.96
C TYR A 5 -16.06 -1.94 -10.17
N LYS A 6 -15.32 -2.66 -11.01
CA LYS A 6 -15.56 -4.11 -11.23
C LYS A 6 -14.92 -5.02 -10.18
N VAL A 7 -13.94 -4.56 -9.41
CA VAL A 7 -13.32 -5.40 -8.37
C VAL A 7 -14.25 -5.63 -7.18
N ASN A 8 -15.14 -4.67 -6.89
CA ASN A 8 -16.13 -4.79 -5.80
C ASN A 8 -17.51 -5.32 -6.25
N MET A 9 -17.77 -5.50 -7.56
CA MET A 9 -19.11 -5.87 -8.08
C MET A 9 -19.26 -7.32 -8.51
N VAL A 10 -18.32 -8.19 -8.18
CA VAL A 10 -18.49 -9.63 -8.44
C VAL A 10 -18.69 -10.35 -7.11
N HIS A 11 -19.77 -10.12 -6.42
CA HIS A 11 -20.46 -11.06 -5.53
C HIS A 11 -21.66 -10.41 -4.81
N GLU A 12 -22.65 -9.95 -5.58
CA GLU A 12 -24.03 -10.01 -5.11
C GLU A 12 -24.62 -11.40 -5.46
N THR A 13 -23.90 -12.43 -5.12
CA THR A 13 -24.52 -13.72 -4.83
C THR A 13 -24.93 -13.64 -3.37
N THR A 14 -26.20 -13.82 -3.06
CA THR A 14 -26.73 -13.89 -1.68
C THR A 14 -25.90 -14.90 -0.89
N ALA A 15 -24.87 -14.42 -0.21
CA ALA A 15 -23.96 -15.28 0.56
C ALA A 15 -24.80 -16.00 1.61
N THR A 16 -24.71 -17.32 1.65
CA THR A 16 -25.42 -18.10 2.64
C THR A 16 -24.99 -17.71 4.07
N PRO A 17 -25.85 -17.77 5.08
CA PRO A 17 -25.47 -17.46 6.47
C PRO A 17 -24.21 -18.21 6.94
N ARG A 18 -23.96 -19.40 6.38
CA ARG A 18 -22.74 -20.19 6.65
C ARG A 18 -21.49 -19.55 6.00
N ALA A 19 -21.61 -19.03 4.78
CA ALA A 19 -20.50 -18.34 4.09
C ALA A 19 -20.15 -17.05 4.81
N ILE A 20 -21.13 -16.25 5.21
CA ILE A 20 -20.92 -15.00 5.98
C ILE A 20 -20.21 -15.29 7.31
N ARG A 21 -20.66 -16.32 8.06
CA ARG A 21 -19.99 -16.70 9.33
C ARG A 21 -18.55 -17.17 9.10
N ARG A 22 -18.31 -17.90 8.01
CA ARG A 22 -16.95 -18.35 7.67
C ARG A 22 -16.04 -17.15 7.34
N GLU A 23 -16.52 -16.21 6.56
CA GLU A 23 -15.78 -15.00 6.23
C GLU A 23 -15.48 -14.16 7.47
N GLN A 24 -16.46 -13.91 8.32
CA GLN A 24 -16.26 -13.21 9.60
C GLN A 24 -15.23 -13.91 10.51
N ALA A 25 -15.24 -15.24 10.55
CA ALA A 25 -14.25 -16.00 11.31
C ALA A 25 -12.85 -15.88 10.68
N SER A 26 -12.75 -15.91 9.35
CA SER A 26 -11.48 -15.70 8.63
C SER A 26 -10.92 -14.29 8.87
N GLU A 27 -11.77 -13.26 8.83
CA GLU A 27 -11.38 -11.88 9.15
C GLU A 27 -10.84 -11.75 10.58
N ARG A 28 -11.51 -12.37 11.58
CA ARG A 28 -11.02 -12.39 12.96
C ARG A 28 -9.66 -13.06 13.10
N ILE A 29 -9.41 -14.11 12.33
CA ILE A 29 -8.11 -14.80 12.29
C ILE A 29 -7.04 -13.88 11.67
N LEU A 30 -7.35 -13.19 10.60
CA LEU A 30 -6.44 -12.24 9.97
C LEU A 30 -6.13 -11.06 10.87
N ASP A 31 -7.11 -10.54 11.61
CA ASP A 31 -6.91 -9.46 12.60
C ASP A 31 -5.97 -9.90 13.74
N ALA A 32 -6.12 -11.13 14.23
CA ALA A 32 -5.23 -11.69 15.25
C ALA A 32 -3.80 -11.89 14.68
N ALA A 33 -3.70 -12.42 13.46
CA ALA A 33 -2.42 -12.59 12.78
C ALA A 33 -1.71 -11.24 12.55
N GLU A 34 -2.46 -10.20 12.19
CA GLU A 34 -1.94 -8.85 12.01
C GLU A 34 -1.41 -8.27 13.33
N ARG A 35 -2.09 -8.49 14.45
CA ARG A 35 -1.61 -8.09 15.79
C ARG A 35 -0.32 -8.82 16.17
N ILE A 36 -0.25 -10.15 16.00
CA ILE A 36 0.94 -10.95 16.30
C ILE A 36 2.12 -10.48 15.44
N LEU A 37 1.92 -10.32 14.13
CA LEU A 37 2.94 -9.82 13.22
C LEU A 37 3.44 -8.42 13.59
N GLY A 38 2.53 -7.55 14.02
CA GLY A 38 2.85 -6.17 14.41
C GLY A 38 3.68 -6.10 15.69
N ALA A 39 3.34 -6.91 16.69
CA ALA A 39 3.96 -6.90 18.00
C ALA A 39 5.21 -7.78 18.10
N GLU A 40 5.16 -8.98 17.54
CA GLU A 40 6.14 -10.04 17.78
C GLU A 40 6.92 -10.45 16.52
N GLY A 41 6.47 -10.04 15.33
CA GLY A 41 7.12 -10.36 14.06
C GLY A 41 6.64 -11.68 13.44
N LEU A 42 7.21 -12.02 12.26
CA LEU A 42 6.74 -13.15 11.44
C LEU A 42 7.04 -14.52 12.08
N GLU A 43 8.14 -14.63 12.79
CA GLU A 43 8.55 -15.90 13.43
C GLU A 43 7.58 -16.30 14.54
N ALA A 44 6.97 -15.34 15.23
CA ALA A 44 5.98 -15.59 16.26
C ALA A 44 4.60 -16.03 15.70
N LEU A 45 4.33 -15.77 14.41
CA LEU A 45 3.11 -16.23 13.78
C LEU A 45 3.17 -17.72 13.53
N THR A 46 2.56 -18.51 14.42
CA THR A 46 2.35 -19.95 14.29
C THR A 46 0.87 -20.30 14.42
N MET A 47 0.45 -21.44 13.89
CA MET A 47 -0.94 -21.88 14.02
C MET A 47 -1.36 -22.08 15.49
N GLN A 48 -0.43 -22.52 16.35
CA GLN A 48 -0.65 -22.64 17.79
C GLN A 48 -0.82 -21.28 18.48
N ARG A 49 0.10 -20.32 18.18
CA ARG A 49 0.03 -18.95 18.76
C ARG A 49 -1.28 -18.27 18.37
N LEU A 50 -1.68 -18.42 17.11
CA LEU A 50 -2.91 -17.86 16.57
C LEU A 50 -4.17 -18.48 17.21
N ALA A 51 -4.20 -19.83 17.33
CA ALA A 51 -5.30 -20.53 17.97
C ALA A 51 -5.44 -20.11 19.45
N SER A 52 -4.33 -20.02 20.17
CA SER A 52 -4.30 -19.51 21.55
C SER A 52 -4.84 -18.08 21.67
N GLU A 53 -4.42 -17.16 20.79
CA GLU A 53 -4.90 -15.77 20.75
C GLU A 53 -6.41 -15.66 20.61
N LEU A 54 -7.02 -16.61 19.89
CA LEU A 54 -8.44 -16.61 19.56
C LEU A 54 -9.29 -17.55 20.42
N ASN A 55 -8.68 -18.25 21.40
CA ASN A 55 -9.32 -19.31 22.18
C ASN A 55 -9.93 -20.41 21.29
N LEU A 56 -9.21 -20.77 20.21
CA LEU A 56 -9.58 -21.85 19.30
C LEU A 56 -8.69 -23.08 19.53
N THR A 57 -9.17 -24.24 19.10
CA THR A 57 -8.28 -25.39 18.92
C THR A 57 -7.43 -25.18 17.67
N VAL A 58 -6.23 -25.75 17.64
CA VAL A 58 -5.34 -25.68 16.47
C VAL A 58 -6.01 -26.26 15.22
N GLY A 59 -6.76 -27.38 15.37
CA GLY A 59 -7.54 -27.95 14.28
C GLY A 59 -8.66 -27.06 13.79
N ALA A 60 -9.22 -26.18 14.64
CA ALA A 60 -10.20 -25.18 14.22
C ALA A 60 -9.54 -24.09 13.36
N ALA A 61 -8.33 -23.64 13.68
CA ALA A 61 -7.58 -22.67 12.88
C ALA A 61 -7.25 -23.24 11.49
N TYR A 62 -6.81 -24.49 11.40
CA TYR A 62 -6.51 -25.16 10.12
C TYR A 62 -7.74 -25.31 9.19
N ARG A 63 -8.96 -25.32 9.72
CA ARG A 63 -10.18 -25.33 8.87
C ARG A 63 -10.39 -24.04 8.09
N TYR A 64 -9.84 -22.93 8.56
CA TYR A 64 -9.94 -21.63 7.88
C TYR A 64 -8.72 -21.38 7.01
N PHE A 65 -7.53 -21.65 7.50
CA PHE A 65 -6.28 -21.47 6.78
C PHE A 65 -5.42 -22.73 6.87
N PRO A 66 -5.10 -23.36 5.73
CA PRO A 66 -4.40 -24.64 5.72
C PRO A 66 -2.94 -24.53 6.19
N SER A 67 -2.37 -23.32 6.22
CA SER A 67 -0.99 -23.09 6.63
C SER A 67 -0.75 -21.65 7.08
N LYS A 68 0.41 -21.37 7.69
CA LYS A 68 0.90 -20.02 8.00
C LYS A 68 1.05 -19.18 6.73
N GLU A 69 1.54 -19.79 5.66
CA GLU A 69 1.76 -19.16 4.36
C GLU A 69 0.44 -18.67 3.76
N ALA A 70 -0.63 -19.46 3.89
CA ALA A 70 -1.98 -19.07 3.46
C ALA A 70 -2.50 -17.83 4.23
N ILE A 71 -2.18 -17.72 5.53
CA ILE A 71 -2.51 -16.54 6.34
C ILE A 71 -1.71 -15.32 5.85
N VAL A 72 -0.40 -15.51 5.61
CA VAL A 72 0.47 -14.43 5.10
C VAL A 72 -0.03 -13.94 3.73
N ALA A 73 -0.39 -14.86 2.84
CA ALA A 73 -0.96 -14.54 1.53
C ALA A 73 -2.26 -13.74 1.64
N ALA A 74 -3.15 -14.15 2.53
CA ALA A 74 -4.41 -13.45 2.76
C ALA A 74 -4.19 -12.05 3.36
N LEU A 75 -3.22 -11.88 4.26
CA LEU A 75 -2.82 -10.57 4.77
C LEU A 75 -2.22 -9.69 3.68
N GLN A 76 -1.35 -10.23 2.81
CA GLN A 76 -0.84 -9.50 1.66
C GLN A 76 -1.96 -9.04 0.74
N ARG A 77 -2.94 -9.92 0.45
CA ARG A 77 -4.12 -9.56 -0.34
C ARG A 77 -4.92 -8.43 0.30
N ARG A 78 -5.18 -8.50 1.62
CA ARG A 78 -5.87 -7.44 2.38
C ARG A 78 -5.14 -6.09 2.22
N VAL A 79 -3.81 -6.10 2.34
CA VAL A 79 -2.97 -4.91 2.18
C VAL A 79 -3.02 -4.35 0.77
N LEU A 80 -2.96 -5.20 -0.26
CA LEU A 80 -3.08 -4.78 -1.66
C LEU A 80 -4.44 -4.15 -1.94
N LEU A 81 -5.53 -4.78 -1.48
CA LEU A 81 -6.89 -4.25 -1.67
C LEU A 81 -7.07 -2.91 -0.94
N ALA A 82 -6.53 -2.76 0.27
CA ALA A 82 -6.54 -1.50 1.00
C ALA A 82 -5.76 -0.40 0.24
N LEU A 83 -4.60 -0.73 -0.33
CA LEU A 83 -3.83 0.21 -1.16
C LEU A 83 -4.60 0.59 -2.43
N ALA A 84 -5.22 -0.36 -3.11
CA ALA A 84 -6.03 -0.10 -4.29
C ALA A 84 -7.21 0.85 -3.97
N SER A 85 -7.88 0.63 -2.83
CA SER A 85 -8.96 1.50 -2.35
C SER A 85 -8.45 2.92 -2.01
N ASP A 86 -7.32 3.02 -1.31
CA ASP A 86 -6.71 4.32 -0.97
C ASP A 86 -6.33 5.10 -2.25
N LEU A 87 -5.76 4.42 -3.27
CA LEU A 87 -5.41 5.02 -4.55
C LEU A 87 -6.64 5.46 -5.34
N ALA A 88 -7.69 4.65 -5.36
CA ALA A 88 -8.96 4.99 -6.01
C ALA A 88 -9.56 6.26 -5.39
N ALA A 89 -9.67 6.30 -4.06
CA ALA A 89 -10.20 7.45 -3.34
C ALA A 89 -9.38 8.73 -3.57
N GLU A 90 -8.05 8.61 -3.69
CA GLU A 90 -7.19 9.77 -3.99
C GLU A 90 -7.45 10.33 -5.39
N LEU A 91 -7.78 9.47 -6.35
CA LEU A 91 -8.01 9.83 -7.75
C LEU A 91 -9.47 10.20 -8.08
N GLU A 92 -10.40 10.02 -7.14
CA GLU A 92 -11.80 10.48 -7.30
C GLU A 92 -11.92 12.01 -7.34
N HIS A 93 -10.93 12.72 -6.77
CA HIS A 93 -10.91 14.18 -6.80
C HIS A 93 -10.58 14.70 -8.20
N GLU A 94 -11.24 15.76 -8.60
CA GLU A 94 -10.91 16.44 -9.84
C GLU A 94 -9.53 17.12 -9.71
N ILE A 95 -8.55 16.61 -10.44
CA ILE A 95 -7.16 17.09 -10.46
C ILE A 95 -6.80 17.37 -11.91
N ALA A 96 -6.73 18.64 -12.24
CA ALA A 96 -6.49 19.10 -13.62
C ALA A 96 -5.05 18.84 -14.09
N ASP A 97 -4.06 18.93 -13.19
CA ASP A 97 -2.65 18.73 -13.55
C ASP A 97 -2.28 17.24 -13.48
N PRO A 98 -1.95 16.59 -14.62
CA PRO A 98 -1.58 15.18 -14.64
C PRO A 98 -0.30 14.89 -13.86
N LEU A 99 0.66 15.83 -13.72
CA LEU A 99 1.82 15.63 -12.85
C LEU A 99 1.42 15.59 -11.37
N GLU A 100 0.43 16.38 -10.97
CA GLU A 100 -0.10 16.33 -9.61
C GLU A 100 -0.78 14.98 -9.32
N ARG A 101 -1.49 14.40 -10.29
CA ARG A 101 -2.08 13.06 -10.17
C ARG A 101 -0.99 12.00 -9.91
N VAL A 102 0.08 12.02 -10.72
CA VAL A 102 1.25 11.14 -10.50
C VAL A 102 1.88 11.39 -9.13
N ALA A 103 2.08 12.66 -8.74
CA ALA A 103 2.66 12.99 -7.44
C ALA A 103 1.81 12.52 -6.27
N ARG A 104 0.48 12.60 -6.35
CA ARG A 104 -0.43 12.14 -5.29
C ARG A 104 -0.37 10.64 -5.08
N ILE A 105 -0.44 9.82 -6.14
CA ILE A 105 -0.32 8.36 -6.01
C ILE A 105 1.07 7.95 -5.48
N ALA A 106 2.13 8.61 -5.95
CA ALA A 106 3.49 8.37 -5.49
C ALA A 106 3.64 8.68 -3.99
N ARG A 107 3.15 9.83 -3.53
CA ARG A 107 3.20 10.22 -2.12
C ARG A 107 2.30 9.36 -1.23
N LEU A 108 1.11 8.97 -1.71
CA LEU A 108 0.26 8.03 -1.00
C LEU A 108 1.04 6.73 -0.72
N TYR A 109 1.70 6.19 -1.74
CA TYR A 109 2.52 4.99 -1.60
C TYR A 109 3.71 5.20 -0.64
N ALA A 110 4.49 6.27 -0.82
CA ALA A 110 5.63 6.59 0.04
C ALA A 110 5.23 6.78 1.52
N SER A 111 4.05 7.37 1.77
CA SER A 111 3.54 7.58 3.13
C SER A 111 3.06 6.31 3.84
N LEU A 112 2.91 5.18 3.10
CA LEU A 112 2.38 3.93 3.64
C LEU A 112 3.24 3.41 4.80
N ALA A 113 4.58 3.52 4.68
CA ALA A 113 5.51 3.07 5.71
C ALA A 113 5.37 3.84 7.04
N ALA A 114 4.99 5.12 6.98
CA ALA A 114 4.72 5.93 8.17
C ALA A 114 3.32 5.66 8.74
N ARG A 115 2.32 5.51 7.88
CA ARG A 115 0.91 5.37 8.29
C ARG A 115 0.54 3.96 8.72
N ARG A 116 1.08 2.97 8.02
CA ARG A 116 0.79 1.53 8.20
C ARG A 116 2.06 0.70 8.06
N PRO A 117 3.00 0.75 9.03
CA PRO A 117 4.33 0.14 8.90
C PRO A 117 4.29 -1.38 8.67
N LEU A 118 3.31 -2.08 9.23
CA LEU A 118 3.12 -3.51 8.97
C LEU A 118 2.74 -3.78 7.50
N HIS A 119 1.82 -2.98 6.95
CA HIS A 119 1.42 -3.10 5.54
C HIS A 119 2.60 -2.86 4.60
N ALA A 120 3.40 -1.83 4.86
CA ALA A 120 4.60 -1.56 4.07
C ALA A 120 5.60 -2.73 4.14
N ARG A 121 5.79 -3.35 5.31
CA ARG A 121 6.65 -4.53 5.47
C ARG A 121 6.13 -5.75 4.69
N LEU A 122 4.81 -6.01 4.72
CA LEU A 122 4.20 -7.10 3.98
C LEU A 122 4.34 -6.91 2.46
N LEU A 123 4.16 -5.69 1.96
CA LEU A 123 4.39 -5.36 0.54
C LEU A 123 5.86 -5.48 0.14
N SER A 124 6.79 -4.96 0.96
CA SER A 124 8.23 -5.08 0.68
C SER A 124 8.70 -6.54 0.62
N ARG A 125 8.16 -7.41 1.48
CA ARG A 125 8.47 -8.84 1.42
C ARG A 125 7.93 -9.52 0.18
N MET A 126 6.73 -9.14 -0.26
CA MET A 126 6.14 -9.69 -1.48
C MET A 126 7.01 -9.43 -2.72
N MET A 127 7.77 -8.31 -2.72
CA MET A 127 8.61 -7.89 -3.83
C MET A 127 10.07 -8.37 -3.71
N GLY A 128 10.59 -8.48 -2.49
CA GLY A 128 12.01 -8.66 -2.25
C GLY A 128 12.42 -10.02 -1.70
N ASP A 129 11.48 -10.90 -1.33
CA ASP A 129 11.79 -12.22 -0.79
C ASP A 129 11.75 -13.27 -1.92
N PRO A 130 12.91 -13.78 -2.38
CA PRO A 130 12.96 -14.82 -3.39
C PRO A 130 12.41 -16.16 -2.89
N ALA A 131 12.36 -16.38 -1.57
CA ALA A 131 11.63 -17.47 -0.98
C ALA A 131 10.14 -17.11 -0.98
N ASN A 132 9.41 -17.54 -1.99
CA ASN A 132 7.96 -17.40 -2.07
C ASN A 132 7.32 -18.05 -0.82
N LEU A 133 7.05 -17.23 0.21
CA LEU A 133 6.35 -17.65 1.44
C LEU A 133 4.85 -17.92 1.21
N VAL A 134 4.43 -17.99 -0.05
CA VAL A 134 3.04 -18.07 -0.46
C VAL A 134 2.90 -19.21 -1.45
N ASP A 135 1.87 -20.02 -1.31
CA ASP A 135 1.56 -21.05 -2.31
C ASP A 135 1.30 -20.44 -3.69
N ALA A 136 1.51 -21.23 -4.75
CA ALA A 136 1.46 -20.72 -6.13
C ALA A 136 0.11 -20.09 -6.51
N GLU A 137 -1.01 -20.63 -6.01
CA GLU A 137 -2.36 -20.14 -6.31
C GLU A 137 -2.61 -18.78 -5.65
N SER A 138 -2.33 -18.68 -4.35
CA SER A 138 -2.44 -17.42 -3.59
C SER A 138 -1.48 -16.36 -4.12
N GLY A 139 -0.26 -16.76 -4.50
CA GLY A 139 0.73 -15.89 -5.14
C GLY A 139 0.22 -15.31 -6.45
N ALA A 140 -0.35 -16.15 -7.33
CA ALA A 140 -0.94 -15.70 -8.59
C ALA A 140 -2.13 -14.73 -8.38
N ALA A 141 -2.98 -15.00 -7.38
CA ALA A 141 -4.11 -14.13 -7.04
C ALA A 141 -3.63 -12.76 -6.53
N ASN A 142 -2.61 -12.72 -5.68
CA ASN A 142 -2.01 -11.48 -5.18
C ASN A 142 -1.29 -10.70 -6.28
N THR A 143 -0.59 -11.40 -7.19
CA THR A 143 0.06 -10.80 -8.36
C THR A 143 -0.95 -10.10 -9.25
N ARG A 144 -2.13 -10.70 -9.48
CA ARG A 144 -3.19 -10.06 -10.28
C ARG A 144 -3.61 -8.72 -9.67
N VAL A 145 -3.86 -8.65 -8.37
CA VAL A 145 -4.21 -7.39 -7.69
C VAL A 145 -3.06 -6.39 -7.76
N ALA A 146 -1.82 -6.83 -7.60
CA ALA A 146 -0.64 -5.97 -7.72
C ALA A 146 -0.50 -5.37 -9.13
N LEU A 147 -0.78 -6.16 -10.18
CA LEU A 147 -0.79 -5.68 -11.56
C LEU A 147 -1.91 -4.65 -11.82
N GLU A 148 -3.09 -4.84 -11.23
CA GLU A 148 -4.18 -3.86 -11.30
C GLU A 148 -3.79 -2.53 -10.63
N ILE A 149 -3.10 -2.58 -9.49
CA ILE A 149 -2.53 -1.39 -8.85
C ILE A 149 -1.47 -0.74 -9.75
N GLY A 150 -0.57 -1.53 -10.32
CA GLY A 150 0.45 -1.04 -11.28
C GLY A 150 -0.17 -0.36 -12.49
N ALA A 151 -1.28 -0.88 -13.02
CA ALA A 151 -2.00 -0.29 -14.14
C ALA A 151 -2.55 1.12 -13.83
N ILE A 152 -2.81 1.46 -12.55
CA ILE A 152 -3.15 2.83 -12.15
C ILE A 152 -1.96 3.75 -12.43
N GLY A 153 -0.75 3.39 -12.00
CA GLY A 153 0.47 4.16 -12.24
C GLY A 153 0.75 4.34 -13.73
N VAL A 154 0.65 3.26 -14.52
CA VAL A 154 0.82 3.30 -15.98
C VAL A 154 -0.16 4.27 -16.62
N ARG A 155 -1.43 4.24 -16.24
CA ARG A 155 -2.46 5.13 -16.78
C ARG A 155 -2.19 6.60 -16.45
N GLU A 156 -1.82 6.91 -15.23
CA GLU A 156 -1.57 8.31 -14.82
C GLU A 156 -0.28 8.86 -15.48
N LEU A 157 0.76 8.03 -15.65
CA LEU A 157 1.97 8.42 -16.39
C LEU A 157 1.70 8.59 -17.88
N ALA A 158 0.90 7.71 -18.49
CA ALA A 158 0.47 7.84 -19.87
C ALA A 158 -0.32 9.14 -20.08
N ALA A 159 -1.26 9.46 -19.20
CA ALA A 159 -2.01 10.72 -19.27
C ALA A 159 -1.09 11.95 -19.16
N ALA A 160 -0.07 11.90 -18.29
CA ALA A 160 0.92 12.99 -18.17
C ALA A 160 1.78 13.11 -19.44
N ARG A 161 2.17 12.02 -20.08
CA ARG A 161 2.90 12.03 -21.36
C ARG A 161 2.01 12.53 -22.50
N GLU A 162 0.77 12.08 -22.60
CA GLU A 162 -0.19 12.50 -23.63
C GLU A 162 -0.55 13.99 -23.52
N ALA A 163 -0.57 14.54 -22.30
CA ALA A 163 -0.73 15.97 -22.04
C ALA A 163 0.56 16.79 -22.28
N GLY A 164 1.65 16.17 -22.76
CA GLY A 164 2.93 16.84 -22.98
C GLY A 164 3.67 17.26 -21.69
N ALA A 165 3.24 16.73 -20.53
CA ALA A 165 3.87 17.01 -19.25
C ALA A 165 5.10 16.13 -18.99
N LEU A 166 5.21 15.01 -19.71
CA LEU A 166 6.37 14.12 -19.73
C LEU A 166 6.80 13.86 -21.16
N GLY A 167 8.10 13.62 -21.38
CA GLY A 167 8.68 13.24 -22.66
C GLY A 167 8.29 11.80 -23.07
N VAL A 168 8.70 11.40 -24.28
CA VAL A 168 8.51 10.05 -24.83
C VAL A 168 9.22 9.02 -23.95
N GLY A 169 8.58 7.86 -23.73
CA GLY A 169 9.15 6.77 -22.93
C GLY A 169 8.11 5.71 -22.57
N SER A 170 8.58 4.62 -21.97
CA SER A 170 7.74 3.51 -21.52
C SER A 170 7.06 3.83 -20.18
N ASP A 171 5.75 3.96 -20.18
CA ASP A 171 4.98 4.26 -18.97
C ASP A 171 5.01 3.08 -17.97
N ILE A 172 5.20 1.84 -18.47
CA ILE A 172 5.39 0.65 -17.62
C ILE A 172 6.74 0.73 -16.89
N GLU A 173 7.83 1.00 -17.61
CA GLU A 173 9.17 1.10 -17.00
C GLU A 173 9.23 2.24 -15.98
N ARG A 174 8.62 3.37 -16.29
CA ARG A 174 8.49 4.53 -15.36
C ARG A 174 7.72 4.15 -14.10
N THR A 175 6.62 3.43 -14.25
CA THR A 175 5.83 2.93 -13.10
C THR A 175 6.67 2.03 -12.22
N LEU A 176 7.39 1.07 -12.81
CA LEU A 176 8.26 0.14 -12.08
C LEU A 176 9.42 0.87 -11.42
N ALA A 177 10.07 1.80 -12.13
CA ALA A 177 11.17 2.62 -11.59
C ALA A 177 10.72 3.47 -10.39
N LEU A 178 9.56 4.15 -10.51
CA LEU A 178 8.99 4.94 -9.44
C LEU A 178 8.67 4.08 -8.22
N PHE A 179 8.01 2.94 -8.44
CA PHE A 179 7.66 1.99 -7.39
C PHE A 179 8.90 1.44 -6.68
N ALA A 180 9.92 0.99 -7.42
CA ALA A 180 11.17 0.48 -6.86
C ALA A 180 11.90 1.55 -6.04
N ALA A 181 12.01 2.77 -6.57
CA ALA A 181 12.66 3.87 -5.89
C ALA A 181 11.95 4.24 -4.57
N LEU A 182 10.61 4.37 -4.58
CA LEU A 182 9.84 4.70 -3.37
C LEU A 182 9.85 3.55 -2.35
N THR A 183 9.91 2.28 -2.80
CA THR A 183 10.10 1.14 -1.90
C THR A 183 11.47 1.21 -1.23
N GLY A 184 12.52 1.57 -1.95
CA GLY A 184 13.87 1.80 -1.38
C GLY A 184 13.85 2.95 -0.37
N VAL A 185 13.21 4.07 -0.69
CA VAL A 185 13.04 5.20 0.24
C VAL A 185 12.32 4.77 1.52
N ALA A 186 11.24 3.98 1.41
CA ALA A 186 10.52 3.50 2.59
C ALA A 186 11.41 2.70 3.56
N GLN A 187 12.42 1.98 3.04
CA GLN A 187 13.38 1.25 3.86
C GLN A 187 14.37 2.17 4.61
N THR A 188 14.64 3.38 4.10
CA THR A 188 15.53 4.35 4.77
C THR A 188 14.89 4.95 6.03
N ARG A 189 13.56 4.89 6.17
CA ARG A 189 12.85 5.42 7.35
C ARG A 189 13.37 4.88 8.67
N LYS A 190 13.87 3.65 8.72
CA LYS A 190 14.52 3.08 9.90
C LYS A 190 15.74 3.87 10.39
N LEU A 191 16.36 4.66 9.50
CA LEU A 191 17.54 5.47 9.80
C LEU A 191 17.18 6.78 10.52
N GLU A 192 15.91 7.26 10.41
CA GLU A 192 15.42 8.48 11.06
C GLU A 192 15.59 8.41 12.60
N ARG A 193 15.59 7.19 13.17
CA ARG A 193 15.85 6.95 14.61
C ARG A 193 17.22 7.45 15.09
N TRP A 194 18.17 7.65 14.18
CA TRP A 194 19.51 8.15 14.53
C TRP A 194 19.59 9.67 14.56
N ASN A 195 18.47 10.39 14.28
CA ASN A 195 18.38 11.85 14.28
C ASN A 195 19.49 12.53 13.46
N VAL A 196 19.86 11.94 12.32
CA VAL A 196 20.84 12.55 11.41
C VAL A 196 20.22 13.79 10.77
N PRO A 197 20.84 14.97 10.91
CA PRO A 197 20.31 16.19 10.31
C PRO A 197 20.11 16.05 8.81
N GLY A 198 18.93 16.45 8.31
CA GLY A 198 18.58 16.35 6.90
C GLY A 198 18.12 14.97 6.42
N LEU A 199 18.18 13.94 7.26
CA LEU A 199 17.68 12.61 6.91
C LEU A 199 16.17 12.52 7.22
N SER A 200 15.36 12.65 6.19
CA SER A 200 13.91 12.47 6.24
C SER A 200 13.47 11.60 5.05
N ALA A 201 12.81 10.47 5.32
CA ALA A 201 12.30 9.62 4.26
C ALA A 201 11.23 10.34 3.43
N ASP A 202 10.46 11.24 4.03
CA ASP A 202 9.46 12.03 3.31
C ASP A 202 10.13 13.07 2.37
N ALA A 203 11.21 13.74 2.82
CA ALA A 203 11.98 14.64 1.98
C ALA A 203 12.72 13.90 0.86
N LEU A 204 13.25 12.72 1.17
CA LEU A 204 13.90 11.85 0.18
C LEU A 204 12.90 11.35 -0.86
N ALA A 205 11.67 11.02 -0.46
CA ALA A 205 10.60 10.64 -1.39
C ALA A 205 10.26 11.78 -2.36
N ASP A 206 10.15 13.02 -1.85
CA ASP A 206 9.90 14.21 -2.66
C ASP A 206 11.05 14.44 -3.66
N GLU A 207 12.30 14.30 -3.23
CA GLU A 207 13.48 14.48 -4.08
C GLU A 207 13.60 13.40 -5.15
N VAL A 208 13.37 12.14 -4.81
CA VAL A 208 13.33 11.02 -5.76
C VAL A 208 12.25 11.24 -6.81
N LEU A 209 11.04 11.61 -6.38
CA LEU A 209 9.94 11.89 -7.28
C LEU A 209 10.25 13.05 -8.22
N ARG A 210 10.78 14.16 -7.70
CA ARG A 210 11.23 15.30 -8.50
C ARG A 210 12.26 14.90 -9.54
N SER A 211 13.30 14.17 -9.12
CA SER A 211 14.38 13.73 -10.00
C SER A 211 13.88 12.83 -11.13
N LEU A 212 12.96 11.90 -10.83
CA LEU A 212 12.37 11.01 -11.83
C LEU A 212 11.49 11.79 -12.81
N LEU A 213 10.60 12.67 -12.33
CA LEU A 213 9.72 13.46 -13.20
C LEU A 213 10.53 14.36 -14.14
N VAL A 214 11.55 15.06 -13.62
CA VAL A 214 12.43 15.92 -14.44
C VAL A 214 13.26 15.07 -15.40
N GLY A 215 13.81 13.95 -14.97
CA GLY A 215 14.52 12.99 -15.84
C GLY A 215 13.65 12.40 -16.94
N TRP A 216 12.33 12.37 -16.75
CA TRP A 216 11.36 11.95 -17.78
C TRP A 216 10.84 13.12 -18.62
N GLY A 217 11.42 14.32 -18.49
CA GLY A 217 11.14 15.47 -19.33
C GLY A 217 10.11 16.44 -18.79
N ALA A 218 9.72 16.33 -17.51
CA ALA A 218 8.88 17.33 -16.90
C ALA A 218 9.63 18.66 -16.71
N ASP A 219 8.92 19.77 -16.87
CA ASP A 219 9.43 21.06 -16.44
C ASP A 219 9.74 21.06 -14.94
N PRO A 220 10.93 21.50 -14.50
CA PRO A 220 11.35 21.42 -13.11
C PRO A 220 10.45 22.20 -12.12
N GLU A 221 9.98 23.40 -12.50
CA GLU A 221 9.13 24.23 -11.63
C GLU A 221 7.73 23.62 -11.51
N ARG A 222 7.21 23.10 -12.62
CA ARG A 222 5.92 22.39 -12.64
C ARG A 222 5.97 21.11 -11.80
N ALA A 223 7.06 20.34 -11.86
CA ALA A 223 7.26 19.14 -11.05
C ALA A 223 7.27 19.49 -9.55
N VAL A 224 8.02 20.53 -9.14
CA VAL A 224 8.06 21.02 -7.76
C VAL A 224 6.66 21.47 -7.30
N GLY A 225 5.95 22.24 -8.12
CA GLY A 225 4.58 22.69 -7.81
C GLY A 225 3.60 21.52 -7.64
N ALA A 226 3.66 20.53 -8.53
CA ALA A 226 2.82 19.33 -8.46
C ALA A 226 3.06 18.54 -7.17
N ILE A 227 4.32 18.35 -6.78
CA ILE A 227 4.71 17.65 -5.54
C ILE A 227 4.24 18.43 -4.31
N ALA A 228 4.40 19.75 -4.30
CA ALA A 228 3.96 20.58 -3.18
C ALA A 228 2.43 20.49 -2.97
N ARG A 229 1.62 20.60 -4.04
CA ARG A 229 0.17 20.44 -3.97
C ARG A 229 -0.25 19.04 -3.49
N ALA A 230 0.43 17.99 -3.96
CA ALA A 230 0.20 16.62 -3.50
C ALA A 230 0.50 16.47 -2.00
N LYS A 231 1.55 17.13 -1.51
CA LYS A 231 1.96 17.10 -0.09
C LYS A 231 0.91 17.71 0.83
N GLU A 232 0.38 18.87 0.51
CA GLU A 232 -0.63 19.55 1.31
C GLU A 232 -1.85 18.67 1.57
N LYS A 233 -2.29 17.90 0.58
CA LYS A 233 -3.43 16.99 0.68
C LYS A 233 -3.11 15.74 1.50
N THR A 234 -1.93 15.16 1.33
CA THR A 234 -1.52 13.96 2.06
C THR A 234 -1.32 14.24 3.55
N ASP A 235 -0.84 15.44 3.92
CA ASP A 235 -0.55 15.83 5.31
C ASP A 235 -1.77 16.38 6.06
N ALA A 236 -2.81 16.85 5.38
CA ALA A 236 -4.00 17.42 6.00
C ALA A 236 -4.72 16.48 7.00
N PRO A 237 -4.91 15.17 6.72
CA PRO A 237 -5.48 14.23 7.68
C PRO A 237 -4.59 13.99 8.90
N ARG A 238 -3.26 14.04 8.72
CA ARG A 238 -2.27 13.83 9.78
C ARG A 238 -2.30 14.98 10.79
N LYS A 239 -2.31 16.24 10.32
CA LYS A 239 -2.42 17.43 11.17
C LYS A 239 -3.71 17.44 12.00
N LYS A 240 -4.86 17.01 11.42
CA LYS A 240 -6.13 16.88 12.16
C LYS A 240 -6.08 15.79 13.25
N ARG A 241 -5.36 14.69 13.04
CA ARG A 241 -5.22 13.62 14.05
C ARG A 241 -4.26 14.00 15.16
N GLU A 242 -3.15 14.66 14.83
CA GLU A 242 -2.16 15.17 15.80
C GLU A 242 -2.78 16.26 16.67
N ALA A 243 -3.55 17.20 16.10
CA ALA A 243 -4.27 18.22 16.85
C ALA A 243 -5.29 17.59 17.83
N ARG A 244 -6.09 16.61 17.39
CA ARG A 244 -7.04 15.89 18.27
C ARG A 244 -6.36 15.06 19.35
N SER A 245 -5.16 14.54 19.09
CA SER A 245 -4.37 13.77 20.07
C SER A 245 -3.75 14.66 21.14
N SER A 246 -3.30 15.86 20.78
CA SER A 246 -2.76 16.85 21.73
C SER A 246 -3.86 17.45 22.62
N GLU A 247 -5.04 17.74 22.07
CA GLU A 247 -6.21 18.19 22.85
C GLU A 247 -6.68 17.14 23.87
N ARG A 248 -6.55 15.84 23.52
CA ARG A 248 -6.95 14.75 24.43
C ARG A 248 -5.91 14.47 25.53
N LYS A 249 -4.66 14.91 25.38
CA LYS A 249 -3.61 14.83 26.42
C LYS A 249 -3.61 16.01 27.37
N GLN A 250 -4.31 17.09 27.02
CA GLN A 250 -4.44 18.31 27.87
C GLN A 250 -5.73 18.34 28.69
N ARG A 251 -6.62 17.36 28.52
CA ARG A 251 -7.80 17.11 29.36
C ARG A 251 -7.57 15.90 30.26
#